data_e0df0a517e98ce0198574b36edbf500a
#
_entry.id   e0df0a517e98ce0198574b36edbf500a
#
_cell.length_a   1.000
_cell.length_b   1.000
_cell.length_c   1.000
_cell.angle_alpha   90.00
_cell.angle_beta   90.00
_cell.angle_gamma   90.00
#
_symmetry.space_group_name_H-M   'P 1'
#
loop_
_entity.id
_entity.type
_entity.pdbx_description
1 polymer ?
#
loop_
_entity_poly.entity_id
_entity_poly.type
_entity_poly.pdbx_seq_one_letter_code
_entity_poly.pdbx_strand_id
1 'polypeptide(L)'
;MNDFLIPSSNQMAKVKAGHLAWRSPSNIAIIKYWGKYGNQLPANPSLSMTLEQSYTETHLFYRPRKPNEELVQYFFDTKQELAFDAKIKRVLQAWKEYLPFLDAVALEFHSKNSFPHSAGIASSASSMSALALCMLSLEQILYCLLYTSPSPR
;
A
#
# COMPACT_ATOMS: atom_id res chain seq x y z
N MET A 1 2.82 18.01 19.42
CA MET A 1 1.61 17.40 18.88
C MET A 1 1.51 17.94 17.47
N ASN A 2 1.88 17.12 16.48
CA ASN A 2 1.89 17.58 15.10
C ASN A 2 0.46 17.53 14.58
N ASP A 3 -0.09 18.70 14.29
CA ASP A 3 -1.34 18.81 13.55
C ASP A 3 -1.10 18.31 12.13
N PHE A 4 -1.39 17.04 11.89
CA PHE A 4 -1.54 16.54 10.52
C PHE A 4 -2.73 17.26 9.90
N LEU A 5 -2.45 18.20 9.01
CA LEU A 5 -3.47 18.92 8.26
C LEU A 5 -4.24 17.94 7.39
N ILE A 6 -5.43 17.54 7.84
CA ILE A 6 -6.36 16.75 7.03
C ILE A 6 -6.85 17.65 5.89
N PRO A 7 -6.67 17.30 4.61
CA PRO A 7 -7.15 18.12 3.51
C PRO A 7 -8.67 18.29 3.59
N SER A 8 -9.15 19.51 3.42
CA SER A 8 -10.58 19.76 3.35
C SER A 8 -11.20 19.08 2.11
N SER A 9 -12.48 18.71 2.18
CA SER A 9 -13.21 18.05 1.08
C SER A 9 -13.13 18.80 -0.27
N ASN A 10 -12.97 20.12 -0.25
CA ASN A 10 -12.80 20.95 -1.45
C ASN A 10 -11.45 20.77 -2.16
N GLN A 11 -10.43 20.24 -1.48
CA GLN A 11 -9.12 19.99 -2.06
C GLN A 11 -9.07 18.64 -2.81
N MET A 12 -9.89 17.70 -2.41
CA MET A 12 -10.01 16.38 -3.06
C MET A 12 -10.65 16.43 -4.46
N ALA A 13 -11.41 17.46 -4.78
CA ALA A 13 -11.97 17.68 -6.13
C ALA A 13 -10.90 17.90 -7.22
N LYS A 14 -9.64 18.09 -6.85
CA LYS A 14 -8.50 18.29 -7.77
C LYS A 14 -7.68 17.03 -8.03
N VAL A 15 -8.06 15.88 -7.47
CA VAL A 15 -7.37 14.63 -7.74
C VAL A 15 -7.47 14.31 -9.22
N LYS A 16 -6.33 14.24 -9.90
CA LYS A 16 -6.22 13.76 -11.28
C LYS A 16 -5.88 12.27 -11.26
N ALA A 17 -6.28 11.57 -12.32
CA ALA A 17 -5.83 10.20 -12.52
C ALA A 17 -4.31 10.16 -12.67
N GLY A 18 -3.69 9.13 -12.11
CA GLY A 18 -2.26 8.96 -12.16
C GLY A 18 -1.83 7.50 -11.94
N HIS A 19 -0.55 7.28 -12.03
CA HIS A 19 0.09 5.99 -11.88
C HIS A 19 1.39 6.15 -11.11
N LEU A 20 1.68 5.17 -10.25
CA LEU A 20 2.96 5.02 -9.58
C LEU A 20 3.28 3.53 -9.40
N ALA A 21 4.54 3.21 -9.16
CA ALA A 21 4.95 1.82 -8.96
C ALA A 21 6.07 1.73 -7.92
N TRP A 22 6.07 0.61 -7.20
CA TRP A 22 7.11 0.29 -6.24
C TRP A 22 7.54 -1.17 -6.35
N ARG A 23 8.82 -1.40 -6.10
CA ARG A 23 9.37 -2.73 -5.85
C ARG A 23 9.72 -2.86 -4.39
N SER A 24 9.35 -3.97 -3.78
CA SER A 24 9.74 -4.32 -2.42
C SER A 24 10.41 -5.68 -2.41
N PRO A 25 11.63 -5.79 -1.86
CA PRO A 25 12.32 -7.06 -1.78
C PRO A 25 11.58 -8.02 -0.84
N SER A 26 11.69 -9.29 -1.14
CA SER A 26 11.28 -10.35 -0.22
C SER A 26 12.33 -10.57 0.87
N ASN A 27 12.01 -11.36 1.85
CA ASN A 27 12.93 -11.76 2.89
C ASN A 27 12.81 -13.24 3.22
N ILE A 28 13.87 -13.78 3.80
CA ILE A 28 13.87 -15.13 4.38
C ILE A 28 14.21 -15.04 5.85
N ALA A 29 13.37 -15.63 6.70
CA ALA A 29 13.63 -15.69 8.13
C ALA A 29 14.68 -16.76 8.43
N ILE A 30 15.83 -16.35 8.98
CA ILE A 30 16.89 -17.23 9.46
C ILE A 30 16.53 -17.73 10.87
N ILE A 31 16.06 -16.82 11.71
CA ILE A 31 15.52 -17.14 13.04
C ILE A 31 14.06 -16.71 13.04
N LYS A 32 13.14 -17.66 13.19
CA LYS A 32 11.70 -17.42 13.22
C LYS A 32 11.23 -17.23 14.66
N TYR A 33 10.25 -16.35 14.85
CA TYR A 33 9.53 -16.30 16.12
C TYR A 33 8.46 -17.40 16.15
N TRP A 34 8.24 -17.96 17.34
CA TRP A 34 7.22 -18.97 17.61
C TRP A 34 6.16 -18.38 18.53
N GLY A 35 4.97 -18.19 17.97
CA GLY A 35 3.84 -17.61 18.69
C GLY A 35 3.86 -16.08 18.75
N LYS A 36 2.72 -15.56 19.15
CA LYS A 36 2.46 -14.13 19.32
C LYS A 36 1.68 -13.92 20.61
N TYR A 37 1.85 -12.78 21.23
CA TYR A 37 1.08 -12.37 22.41
C TYR A 37 0.57 -10.93 22.23
N GLY A 38 -0.42 -10.54 23.05
CA GLY A 38 -1.00 -9.21 22.99
C GLY A 38 -1.52 -8.85 21.60
N ASN A 39 -1.24 -7.64 21.16
CA ASN A 39 -1.65 -7.15 19.83
C ASN A 39 -0.58 -7.48 18.77
N GLN A 40 -0.47 -8.76 18.40
CA GLN A 40 0.41 -9.26 17.34
C GLN A 40 1.92 -9.17 17.66
N LEU A 41 2.31 -9.01 18.92
CA LEU A 41 3.72 -8.96 19.33
C LEU A 41 4.36 -10.35 19.24
N PRO A 42 5.57 -10.48 18.66
CA PRO A 42 6.26 -11.77 18.60
C PRO A 42 6.72 -12.21 20.00
N ALA A 43 6.58 -13.51 20.28
CA ALA A 43 6.94 -14.09 21.58
C ALA A 43 8.45 -14.22 21.80
N ASN A 44 9.25 -14.20 20.75
CA ASN A 44 10.72 -14.22 20.80
C ASN A 44 11.30 -13.41 19.64
N PRO A 45 12.57 -12.99 19.73
CA PRO A 45 13.26 -12.30 18.64
C PRO A 45 13.27 -13.10 17.34
N SER A 46 13.24 -12.40 16.21
CA SER A 46 13.39 -12.99 14.89
C SER A 46 14.46 -12.25 14.09
N LEU A 47 15.11 -12.96 13.18
CA LEU A 47 16.11 -12.42 12.28
C LEU A 47 15.76 -12.83 10.86
N SER A 48 15.69 -11.85 9.96
CA SER A 48 15.44 -12.08 8.54
C SER A 48 16.53 -11.45 7.69
N MET A 49 16.81 -12.06 6.55
CA MET A 49 17.70 -11.53 5.52
C MET A 49 16.89 -11.09 4.32
N THR A 50 17.18 -9.89 3.81
CA THR A 50 16.56 -9.35 2.61
C THR A 50 17.13 -10.03 1.37
N LEU A 51 16.26 -10.36 0.41
CA LEU A 51 16.59 -10.99 -0.86
C LEU A 51 16.41 -9.97 -1.99
N GLU A 52 17.48 -9.27 -2.36
CA GLU A 52 17.42 -8.19 -3.36
C GLU A 52 16.91 -8.63 -4.72
N GLN A 53 17.30 -9.84 -5.18
CA GLN A 53 16.89 -10.39 -6.46
C GLN A 53 15.46 -10.96 -6.46
N SER A 54 14.87 -11.14 -5.28
CA SER A 54 13.51 -11.66 -5.11
C SER A 54 12.62 -10.56 -4.57
N TYR A 55 11.80 -9.97 -5.43
CA TYR A 55 10.95 -8.82 -5.09
C TYR A 55 9.53 -8.98 -5.63
N THR A 56 8.61 -8.25 -5.03
CA THR A 56 7.28 -7.97 -5.58
C THR A 56 7.29 -6.56 -6.18
N GLU A 57 6.83 -6.44 -7.41
CA GLU A 57 6.58 -5.17 -8.08
C GLU A 57 5.07 -4.91 -8.07
N THR A 58 4.66 -3.74 -7.60
CA THR A 58 3.26 -3.32 -7.55
C THR A 58 3.10 -1.98 -8.25
N HIS A 59 2.19 -1.95 -9.21
CA HIS A 59 1.73 -0.75 -9.91
C HIS A 59 0.39 -0.33 -9.32
N LEU A 60 0.26 0.91 -8.95
CA LEU A 60 -0.98 1.54 -8.50
C LEU A 60 -1.45 2.54 -9.55
N PHE A 61 -2.62 2.30 -10.10
CA PHE A 61 -3.38 3.27 -10.86
C PHE A 61 -4.44 3.88 -9.94
N TYR A 62 -4.57 5.19 -9.94
CA TYR A 62 -5.53 5.89 -9.11
C TYR A 62 -6.26 6.95 -9.91
N ARG A 63 -7.50 7.20 -9.55
CA ARG A 63 -8.36 8.22 -10.16
C ARG A 63 -9.44 8.66 -9.18
N PRO A 64 -10.13 9.79 -9.45
CA PRO A 64 -11.31 10.15 -8.69
C PRO A 64 -12.34 9.01 -8.69
N ARG A 65 -12.87 8.68 -7.52
CA ARG A 65 -13.88 7.64 -7.36
C ARG A 65 -15.26 8.17 -7.73
N LYS A 66 -16.00 7.39 -8.51
CA LYS A 66 -17.40 7.68 -8.85
C LYS A 66 -18.33 7.22 -7.71
N PRO A 67 -19.54 7.79 -7.60
CA PRO A 67 -20.55 7.29 -6.67
C PRO A 67 -20.80 5.78 -6.88
N ASN A 68 -20.92 5.03 -5.79
CA ASN A 68 -21.14 3.58 -5.76
C ASN A 68 -20.05 2.73 -6.43
N GLU A 69 -18.88 3.27 -6.68
CA GLU A 69 -17.75 2.54 -7.20
C GLU A 69 -16.97 1.85 -6.08
N GLU A 70 -16.41 0.68 -6.40
CA GLU A 70 -15.53 -0.05 -5.48
C GLU A 70 -14.25 0.77 -5.20
N LEU A 71 -13.80 0.72 -3.94
CA LEU A 71 -12.58 1.43 -3.51
C LEU A 71 -11.34 0.84 -4.18
N VAL A 72 -11.26 -0.48 -4.28
CA VAL A 72 -10.05 -1.18 -4.70
C VAL A 72 -10.34 -2.38 -5.58
N GLN A 73 -9.48 -2.56 -6.58
CA GLN A 73 -9.35 -3.78 -7.37
C GLN A 73 -7.89 -4.22 -7.33
N TYR A 74 -7.66 -5.54 -7.24
CA TYR A 74 -6.31 -6.09 -7.18
C TYR A 74 -6.14 -7.20 -8.22
N PHE A 75 -5.07 -7.11 -8.99
CA PHE A 75 -4.67 -8.06 -10.02
C PHE A 75 -3.29 -8.64 -9.66
N PHE A 76 -3.18 -9.95 -9.72
CA PHE A 76 -1.91 -10.64 -9.59
C PHE A 76 -1.62 -11.42 -10.88
N ASP A 77 -0.46 -11.17 -11.51
CA ASP A 77 -0.10 -11.74 -12.81
C ASP A 77 -1.25 -11.65 -13.83
N THR A 78 -1.87 -10.45 -13.95
CA THR A 78 -2.99 -10.14 -14.84
C THR A 78 -4.36 -10.73 -14.48
N LYS A 79 -4.46 -11.57 -13.45
CA LYS A 79 -5.73 -12.15 -12.97
C LYS A 79 -6.24 -11.38 -11.76
N GLN A 80 -7.51 -11.06 -11.76
CA GLN A 80 -8.14 -10.47 -10.59
C GLN A 80 -8.24 -11.51 -9.47
N GLU A 81 -7.74 -11.14 -8.29
CA GLU A 81 -7.69 -11.99 -7.10
C GLU A 81 -8.67 -11.47 -6.04
N LEU A 82 -9.93 -11.91 -6.11
CA LEU A 82 -11.00 -11.44 -5.21
C LEU A 82 -10.71 -11.66 -3.72
N ALA A 83 -9.99 -12.72 -3.38
CA ALA A 83 -9.58 -12.97 -2.00
C ALA A 83 -8.58 -11.91 -1.50
N PHE A 84 -7.70 -11.43 -2.37
CA PHE A 84 -6.81 -10.32 -2.07
C PHE A 84 -7.54 -8.98 -2.03
N ASP A 85 -8.50 -8.73 -2.91
CA ASP A 85 -9.36 -7.54 -2.84
C ASP A 85 -9.95 -7.36 -1.45
N ALA A 86 -10.56 -8.44 -0.90
CA ALA A 86 -11.17 -8.41 0.42
C ALA A 86 -10.14 -8.14 1.54
N LYS A 87 -8.92 -8.71 1.41
CA LYS A 87 -7.83 -8.48 2.36
C LYS A 87 -7.34 -7.04 2.30
N ILE A 88 -7.12 -6.50 1.09
CA ILE A 88 -6.65 -5.13 0.90
C ILE A 88 -7.71 -4.14 1.36
N LYS A 89 -8.99 -4.34 1.04
CA LYS A 89 -10.10 -3.53 1.54
C LYS A 89 -10.07 -3.42 3.06
N ARG A 90 -9.86 -4.53 3.76
CA ARG A 90 -9.79 -4.57 5.23
C ARG A 90 -8.60 -3.76 5.77
N VAL A 91 -7.44 -3.87 5.11
CA VAL A 91 -6.25 -3.09 5.49
C VAL A 91 -6.48 -1.60 5.24
N LEU A 92 -7.00 -1.22 4.06
CA LEU A 92 -7.28 0.17 3.73
C LEU A 92 -8.36 0.77 4.65
N GLN A 93 -9.34 -0.03 5.06
CA GLN A 93 -10.35 0.38 6.02
C GLN A 93 -9.75 0.69 7.41
N ALA A 94 -8.78 -0.11 7.86
CA ALA A 94 -8.05 0.16 9.09
C ALA A 94 -7.15 1.41 8.99
N TRP A 95 -6.69 1.76 7.79
CA TRP A 95 -5.89 2.95 7.54
C TRP A 95 -6.71 4.21 7.22
N LYS A 96 -8.02 4.09 7.11
CA LYS A 96 -8.89 5.20 6.71
C LYS A 96 -8.77 6.43 7.61
N GLU A 97 -8.55 6.23 8.90
CA GLU A 97 -8.34 7.31 9.88
C GLU A 97 -7.07 8.11 9.57
N TYR A 98 -6.03 7.44 9.04
CA TYR A 98 -4.74 8.05 8.70
C TYR A 98 -4.69 8.54 7.25
N LEU A 99 -5.52 7.97 6.36
CA LEU A 99 -5.54 8.24 4.93
C LEU A 99 -6.96 8.66 4.47
N PRO A 100 -7.42 9.85 4.86
CA PRO A 100 -8.81 10.29 4.59
C PRO A 100 -9.12 10.44 3.10
N PHE A 101 -8.12 10.58 2.23
CA PHE A 101 -8.31 10.65 0.78
C PHE A 101 -8.88 9.36 0.18
N LEU A 102 -8.88 8.24 0.90
CA LEU A 102 -9.44 6.96 0.45
C LEU A 102 -10.93 7.04 0.08
N ASP A 103 -11.66 8.00 0.63
CA ASP A 103 -13.06 8.20 0.25
C ASP A 103 -13.25 8.81 -1.14
N ALA A 104 -12.22 9.48 -1.65
CA ALA A 104 -12.29 10.25 -2.89
C ALA A 104 -11.63 9.55 -4.09
N VAL A 105 -10.88 8.46 -3.88
CA VAL A 105 -10.11 7.77 -4.91
C VAL A 105 -10.60 6.35 -5.16
N ALA A 106 -10.52 5.91 -6.41
CA ALA A 106 -10.56 4.50 -6.78
C ALA A 106 -9.14 4.04 -7.06
N LEU A 107 -8.79 2.87 -6.54
CA LEU A 107 -7.45 2.29 -6.55
C LEU A 107 -7.46 0.97 -7.33
N GLU A 108 -6.54 0.83 -8.26
CA GLU A 108 -6.33 -0.40 -9.02
C GLU A 108 -4.88 -0.83 -8.89
N PHE A 109 -4.64 -1.99 -8.25
CA PHE A 109 -3.32 -2.53 -8.02
C PHE A 109 -3.03 -3.68 -8.97
N HIS A 110 -1.88 -3.63 -9.63
CA HIS A 110 -1.32 -4.72 -10.42
C HIS A 110 0.00 -5.14 -9.82
N SER A 111 0.07 -6.37 -9.33
CA SER A 111 1.27 -6.91 -8.68
C SER A 111 1.80 -8.13 -9.40
N LYS A 112 3.12 -8.28 -9.41
CA LYS A 112 3.81 -9.47 -9.88
C LYS A 112 5.04 -9.75 -9.03
N ASN A 113 5.42 -11.01 -8.91
CA ASN A 113 6.65 -11.41 -8.25
C ASN A 113 7.74 -11.69 -9.29
N SER A 114 9.01 -11.41 -8.93
CA SER A 114 10.17 -11.84 -9.69
C SER A 114 10.54 -13.32 -9.45
N PHE A 115 9.77 -14.01 -8.61
CA PHE A 115 9.98 -15.39 -8.18
C PHE A 115 8.65 -16.17 -8.19
N PRO A 116 8.69 -17.51 -8.27
CA PRO A 116 7.49 -18.33 -8.29
C PRO A 116 6.61 -18.10 -7.05
N HIS A 117 5.29 -18.03 -7.25
CA HIS A 117 4.35 -17.96 -6.15
C HIS A 117 4.52 -19.19 -5.24
N SER A 118 4.38 -19.02 -3.93
CA SER A 118 4.53 -20.10 -2.94
C SER A 118 5.96 -20.69 -2.82
N ALA A 119 6.99 -19.96 -3.23
CA ALA A 119 8.40 -20.38 -3.13
C ALA A 119 8.95 -20.46 -1.68
N GLY A 120 8.09 -20.29 -0.66
CA GLY A 120 8.52 -20.32 0.76
C GLY A 120 9.27 -19.06 1.24
N ILE A 121 9.50 -18.11 0.38
CA ILE A 121 10.01 -16.79 0.75
C ILE A 121 8.83 -15.83 0.92
N ALA A 122 8.93 -14.88 1.84
CA ALA A 122 7.83 -14.08 2.37
C ALA A 122 7.14 -13.18 1.32
N SER A 123 6.52 -13.77 0.30
CA SER A 123 5.83 -13.05 -0.79
C SER A 123 4.70 -12.15 -0.30
N SER A 124 3.97 -12.56 0.74
CA SER A 124 2.92 -11.72 1.32
C SER A 124 3.49 -10.48 2.03
N ALA A 125 4.68 -10.57 2.61
CA ALA A 125 5.33 -9.43 3.25
C ALA A 125 5.83 -8.43 2.20
N SER A 126 6.48 -8.88 1.13
CA SER A 126 6.93 -8.01 0.03
C SER A 126 5.76 -7.35 -0.69
N SER A 127 4.65 -8.07 -0.93
CA SER A 127 3.44 -7.52 -1.54
C SER A 127 2.80 -6.43 -0.67
N MET A 128 2.67 -6.67 0.64
CA MET A 128 2.12 -5.68 1.56
C MET A 128 3.04 -4.46 1.72
N SER A 129 4.35 -4.68 1.70
CA SER A 129 5.32 -3.59 1.74
C SER A 129 5.26 -2.72 0.47
N ALA A 130 5.21 -3.33 -0.72
CA ALA A 130 5.06 -2.60 -1.97
C ALA A 130 3.75 -1.80 -2.01
N LEU A 131 2.65 -2.39 -1.53
CA LEU A 131 1.35 -1.72 -1.41
C LEU A 131 1.43 -0.52 -0.46
N ALA A 132 2.04 -0.69 0.72
CA ALA A 132 2.20 0.40 1.69
C ALA A 132 3.03 1.56 1.11
N LEU A 133 4.12 1.26 0.39
CA LEU A 133 4.93 2.26 -0.30
C LEU A 133 4.12 3.00 -1.38
N CYS A 134 3.28 2.29 -2.13
CA CYS A 134 2.37 2.91 -3.09
C CYS A 134 1.41 3.88 -2.38
N MET A 135 0.83 3.49 -1.24
CA MET A 135 -0.12 4.33 -0.50
C MET A 135 0.54 5.56 0.08
N LEU A 136 1.74 5.43 0.67
CA LEU A 136 2.50 6.57 1.19
C LEU A 136 2.93 7.53 0.08
N SER A 137 3.33 7.01 -1.08
CA SER A 137 3.67 7.86 -2.24
C SER A 137 2.44 8.56 -2.80
N LEU A 138 1.29 7.89 -2.85
CA LEU A 138 0.03 8.52 -3.27
C LEU A 138 -0.34 9.64 -2.30
N GLU A 139 -0.28 9.38 -1.00
CA GLU A 139 -0.48 10.40 0.03
C GLU A 139 0.41 11.60 -0.23
N GLN A 140 1.72 11.40 -0.38
CA GLN A 140 2.68 12.47 -0.64
C GLN A 140 2.34 13.24 -1.92
N ILE A 141 1.95 12.57 -3.00
CA ILE A 141 1.54 13.22 -4.26
C ILE A 141 0.30 14.09 -4.03
N LEU A 142 -0.71 13.57 -3.35
CA LEU A 142 -1.96 14.27 -3.10
C LEU A 142 -1.77 15.47 -2.16
N TYR A 143 -0.89 15.36 -1.17
CA TYR A 143 -0.58 16.47 -0.26
C TYR A 143 0.40 17.47 -0.87
N CYS A 144 1.43 17.04 -1.63
CA CYS A 144 2.36 17.95 -2.30
C CYS A 144 1.70 18.76 -3.41
N LEU A 145 0.68 18.23 -4.09
CA LEU A 145 -0.13 19.03 -5.01
C LEU A 145 -0.87 20.18 -4.31
N LEU A 146 -0.97 20.13 -2.97
CA LEU A 146 -1.54 21.18 -2.14
C LEU A 146 -0.47 22.18 -1.64
N TYR A 147 0.80 21.78 -1.63
CA TYR A 147 1.93 22.59 -1.14
C TYR A 147 2.73 23.31 -2.24
N THR A 148 2.27 23.33 -3.48
CA THR A 148 2.87 24.15 -4.54
C THR A 148 2.44 25.62 -4.44
N SER A 149 2.39 26.17 -3.23
CA SER A 149 2.57 27.60 -3.03
C SER A 149 4.08 27.85 -2.92
N PRO A 150 4.65 28.77 -3.71
CA PRO A 150 6.05 29.12 -3.56
C PRO A 150 6.26 29.60 -2.12
N SER A 151 7.21 28.99 -1.41
CA SER A 151 7.65 29.48 -0.12
C SER A 151 8.05 30.95 -0.27
N PRO A 152 7.52 31.87 0.52
CA PRO A 152 8.01 33.23 0.50
C PRO A 152 9.48 33.21 0.89
N ARG A 153 10.33 33.75 0.01
CA ARG A 153 11.73 34.00 0.28
C ARG A 153 11.87 35.14 1.29
#